data_f44f87310995ac6549856bf56cc6e6bc
#
_entry.id   f44f87310995ac6549856bf56cc6e6bc
#
_cell.length_a   1.000
_cell.length_b   1.000
_cell.length_c   1.000
_cell.angle_alpha   90.00
_cell.angle_beta   90.00
_cell.angle_gamma   90.00
#
_symmetry.space_group_name_H-M   'P 1'
#
loop_
_entity.id
_entity.type
_entity.pdbx_description
1 polymer ?
#
loop_
_entity_poly.entity_id
_entity_poly.type
_entity_poly.pdbx_seq_one_letter_code
_entity_poly.pdbx_strand_id
1 'polypeptide(L)'
;MNISQAKLISLVDFLEKEGHKAIKQKGNSHWYISPIRSQKTASFKVDSRRNEWYDYGIGEGGDILDLIKGLYNVKSTSEALTILAPKCNTFINAMYHRKDALPIRQDSGQMRNVSYRPLVHQALLSYMMKRKIDVNLSRVYCCEVHYELRDKHYFGIAFRNMGGGFEVRNPYYKGCIGHKDITIIRQKKEDIQERIIIFEGFMDFLSYLMLYDINSSRICLPYQCDYMILNSINCLDKALTELSSYKHIHSFLDNDDGGKRTFELIKDVLGDTVIDETYRFNPYNDLNDYLVKQPNSEL
;
A
#
# COMPACT_ATOMS: atom_id res chain seq x y z
N MET A 1 10.84 -0.91 6.82
CA MET A 1 9.55 -1.61 7.05
C MET A 1 9.39 -1.79 8.54
N ASN A 2 8.23 -1.44 9.08
CA ASN A 2 7.91 -1.66 10.49
C ASN A 2 7.12 -2.96 10.71
N ILE A 3 6.82 -3.27 11.97
CA ILE A 3 6.12 -4.50 12.37
C ILE A 3 4.73 -4.58 11.74
N SER A 4 3.96 -3.49 11.77
CA SER A 4 2.59 -3.47 11.22
C SER A 4 2.58 -3.70 9.72
N GLN A 5 3.50 -3.08 9.00
CA GLN A 5 3.68 -3.28 7.56
C GLN A 5 4.12 -4.72 7.21
N ALA A 6 5.02 -5.29 8.01
CA ALA A 6 5.44 -6.68 7.84
C ALA A 6 4.26 -7.64 7.95
N LYS A 7 3.39 -7.44 8.94
CA LYS A 7 2.21 -8.27 9.18
C LYS A 7 1.14 -8.23 8.08
N LEU A 8 1.16 -7.21 7.21
CA LEU A 8 0.29 -7.12 6.03
C LEU A 8 0.73 -8.03 4.87
N ILE A 9 1.96 -8.53 4.91
CA ILE A 9 2.47 -9.42 3.87
C ILE A 9 1.77 -10.77 3.97
N SER A 10 1.14 -11.20 2.87
CA SER A 10 0.48 -12.49 2.80
C SER A 10 1.49 -13.63 2.99
N LEU A 11 1.31 -14.44 4.02
CA LEU A 11 2.11 -15.63 4.28
C LEU A 11 2.06 -16.64 3.13
N VAL A 12 0.89 -16.80 2.49
CA VAL A 12 0.72 -17.70 1.33
C VAL A 12 1.57 -17.21 0.16
N ASP A 13 1.47 -15.93 -0.20
CA ASP A 13 2.24 -15.35 -1.31
C ASP A 13 3.74 -15.34 -1.00
N PHE A 14 4.12 -15.10 0.25
CA PHE A 14 5.51 -15.15 0.69
C PHE A 14 6.10 -16.56 0.54
N LEU A 15 5.42 -17.58 1.06
CA LEU A 15 5.86 -18.97 0.97
C LEU A 15 5.97 -19.45 -0.47
N GLU A 16 5.03 -19.10 -1.33
CA GLU A 16 5.06 -19.46 -2.74
C GLU A 16 6.30 -18.89 -3.45
N LYS A 17 6.68 -17.66 -3.13
CA LYS A 17 7.88 -17.00 -3.68
C LYS A 17 9.19 -17.56 -3.13
N GLU A 18 9.21 -17.98 -1.88
CA GLU A 18 10.36 -18.70 -1.31
C GLU A 18 10.43 -20.17 -1.83
N GLY A 19 9.52 -20.55 -2.75
CA GLY A 19 9.53 -21.86 -3.40
C GLY A 19 8.72 -22.92 -2.67
N HIS A 20 8.00 -22.58 -1.60
CA HIS A 20 7.16 -23.48 -0.85
C HIS A 20 5.74 -23.48 -1.41
N LYS A 21 5.31 -24.61 -2.00
CA LYS A 21 3.96 -24.77 -2.55
C LYS A 21 3.04 -25.46 -1.55
N ALA A 22 1.79 -24.99 -1.48
CA ALA A 22 0.77 -25.66 -0.67
C ALA A 22 0.49 -27.05 -1.23
N ILE A 23 0.54 -28.07 -0.37
CA ILE A 23 0.22 -29.47 -0.70
C ILE A 23 -1.29 -29.69 -0.74
N LYS A 24 -2.02 -28.96 0.12
CA LYS A 24 -3.48 -29.08 0.25
C LYS A 24 -4.05 -27.73 0.65
N GLN A 25 -5.21 -27.41 0.10
CA GLN A 25 -6.02 -26.24 0.49
C GLN A 25 -7.45 -26.68 0.83
N LYS A 26 -7.99 -26.12 1.90
CA LYS A 26 -9.40 -26.28 2.27
C LYS A 26 -9.90 -24.96 2.87
N GLY A 27 -10.73 -24.21 2.12
CA GLY A 27 -11.13 -22.86 2.48
C GLY A 27 -9.90 -21.95 2.66
N ASN A 28 -9.82 -21.26 3.78
CA ASN A 28 -8.71 -20.37 4.11
C ASN A 28 -7.47 -21.12 4.68
N SER A 29 -7.50 -22.43 4.78
CA SER A 29 -6.40 -23.23 5.31
C SER A 29 -5.53 -23.78 4.21
N HIS A 30 -4.27 -23.41 4.20
CA HIS A 30 -3.24 -23.89 3.27
C HIS A 30 -2.22 -24.73 4.05
N TRP A 31 -1.93 -25.94 3.58
CA TRP A 31 -1.06 -26.88 4.24
C TRP A 31 0.23 -27.08 3.45
N TYR A 32 1.35 -27.00 4.14
CA TYR A 32 2.69 -27.09 3.58
C TYR A 32 3.52 -28.17 4.28
N ILE A 33 4.57 -28.67 3.61
CA ILE A 33 5.73 -29.23 4.30
C ILE A 33 6.38 -28.05 5.05
N SER A 34 6.76 -28.26 6.32
CA SER A 34 7.30 -27.15 7.10
C SER A 34 8.51 -26.49 6.42
N PRO A 35 8.48 -25.19 6.22
CA PRO A 35 9.62 -24.46 5.64
C PRO A 35 10.74 -24.22 6.68
N ILE A 36 10.45 -24.36 7.97
CA ILE A 36 11.38 -24.08 9.08
C ILE A 36 12.10 -25.34 9.60
N ARG A 37 11.74 -26.50 9.11
CA ARG A 37 12.39 -27.77 9.49
C ARG A 37 12.26 -28.82 8.41
N SER A 38 13.10 -29.85 8.47
CA SER A 38 13.03 -31.00 7.54
C SER A 38 11.93 -31.96 7.97
N GLN A 39 11.00 -32.27 7.06
CA GLN A 39 9.95 -33.28 7.24
C GLN A 39 9.40 -33.79 5.91
N LYS A 40 8.58 -34.87 5.96
CA LYS A 40 7.97 -35.49 4.77
C LYS A 40 6.45 -35.30 4.69
N THR A 41 5.80 -34.89 5.77
CA THR A 41 4.34 -34.76 5.85
C THR A 41 3.94 -33.29 6.01
N ALA A 42 2.81 -32.91 5.40
CA ALA A 42 2.30 -31.54 5.49
C ALA A 42 1.69 -31.29 6.89
N SER A 43 2.44 -30.67 7.79
CA SER A 43 2.00 -30.30 9.13
C SER A 43 2.11 -28.79 9.42
N PHE A 44 2.58 -28.01 8.48
CA PHE A 44 2.62 -26.58 8.58
C PHE A 44 1.36 -26.00 7.93
N LYS A 45 0.52 -25.33 8.71
CA LYS A 45 -0.74 -24.74 8.25
C LYS A 45 -0.64 -23.24 8.24
N VAL A 46 -1.09 -22.59 7.17
CA VAL A 46 -1.32 -21.15 7.10
C VAL A 46 -2.82 -20.90 7.02
N ASP A 47 -3.33 -20.02 7.87
CA ASP A 47 -4.67 -19.47 7.76
C ASP A 47 -4.57 -18.14 6.97
N SER A 48 -5.00 -18.13 5.73
CA SER A 48 -4.90 -16.94 4.86
C SER A 48 -5.81 -15.79 5.32
N ARG A 49 -6.89 -16.08 6.06
CA ARG A 49 -7.79 -15.07 6.61
C ARG A 49 -7.17 -14.31 7.79
N ARG A 50 -6.49 -15.06 8.70
CA ARG A 50 -5.82 -14.48 9.87
C ARG A 50 -4.42 -13.98 9.52
N ASN A 51 -3.86 -14.46 8.42
CA ASN A 51 -2.47 -14.27 8.03
C ASN A 51 -1.50 -14.77 9.10
N GLU A 52 -1.81 -15.95 9.67
CA GLU A 52 -1.06 -16.63 10.73
C GLU A 52 -0.72 -18.05 10.29
N TRP A 53 0.39 -18.57 10.82
CA TRP A 53 0.79 -19.95 10.60
C TRP A 53 0.85 -20.74 11.91
N TYR A 54 0.76 -22.06 11.79
CA TYR A 54 0.95 -23.00 12.90
C TYR A 54 1.59 -24.28 12.40
N ASP A 55 2.72 -24.71 12.99
CA ASP A 55 3.37 -25.98 12.70
C ASP A 55 3.01 -26.99 13.79
N TYR A 56 2.13 -27.93 13.46
CA TYR A 56 1.68 -28.99 14.37
C TYR A 56 2.80 -29.96 14.77
N GLY A 57 3.94 -29.97 14.10
CA GLY A 57 5.05 -30.84 14.40
C GLY A 57 5.94 -30.35 15.55
N ILE A 58 5.98 -29.05 15.77
CA ILE A 58 6.73 -28.43 16.87
C ILE A 58 5.83 -27.70 17.86
N GLY A 59 4.53 -27.56 17.57
CA GLY A 59 3.59 -26.86 18.43
C GLY A 59 3.75 -25.35 18.46
N GLU A 60 4.39 -24.75 17.44
CA GLU A 60 4.65 -23.31 17.36
C GLU A 60 3.87 -22.66 16.21
N GLY A 61 3.58 -21.38 16.35
CA GLY A 61 2.89 -20.59 15.36
C GLY A 61 3.17 -19.10 15.52
N GLY A 62 2.70 -18.30 14.57
CA GLY A 62 2.90 -16.87 14.63
C GLY A 62 2.53 -16.16 13.32
N ASP A 63 3.03 -14.96 13.17
CA ASP A 63 2.90 -14.13 11.97
C ASP A 63 4.12 -14.26 11.03
N ILE A 64 4.19 -13.38 10.04
CA ILE A 64 5.29 -13.36 9.06
C ILE A 64 6.65 -13.14 9.74
N LEU A 65 6.71 -12.34 10.80
CA LEU A 65 7.98 -12.06 11.48
C LEU A 65 8.49 -13.29 12.24
N ASP A 66 7.58 -14.05 12.85
CA ASP A 66 7.92 -15.30 13.52
C ASP A 66 8.33 -16.36 12.49
N LEU A 67 7.69 -16.39 11.33
CA LEU A 67 8.12 -17.24 10.22
C LEU A 67 9.54 -16.89 9.75
N ILE A 68 9.85 -15.60 9.57
CA ILE A 68 11.19 -15.16 9.18
C ILE A 68 12.22 -15.52 10.23
N LYS A 69 11.89 -15.38 11.52
CA LYS A 69 12.79 -15.80 12.60
C LYS A 69 13.13 -17.30 12.51
N GLY A 70 12.11 -18.12 12.25
CA GLY A 70 12.30 -19.56 12.08
C GLY A 70 13.09 -19.93 10.81
N LEU A 71 12.77 -19.30 9.66
CA LEU A 71 13.41 -19.57 8.37
C LEU A 71 14.91 -19.22 8.35
N TYR A 72 15.26 -18.08 8.96
CA TYR A 72 16.62 -17.52 8.91
C TYR A 72 17.39 -17.66 10.22
N ASN A 73 16.82 -18.34 11.21
CA ASN A 73 17.44 -18.57 12.52
C ASN A 73 17.89 -17.26 13.20
N VAL A 74 17.06 -16.22 13.14
CA VAL A 74 17.30 -14.93 13.80
C VAL A 74 16.37 -14.78 15.01
N LYS A 75 16.83 -14.07 16.04
CA LYS A 75 16.13 -13.98 17.34
C LYS A 75 15.35 -12.68 17.50
N SER A 76 15.82 -11.61 16.89
CA SER A 76 15.21 -10.29 17.08
C SER A 76 14.23 -9.95 15.95
N THR A 77 13.18 -9.22 16.30
CA THR A 77 12.22 -8.67 15.34
C THR A 77 12.89 -7.67 14.39
N SER A 78 13.91 -6.95 14.87
CA SER A 78 14.67 -6.01 14.04
C SER A 78 15.44 -6.73 12.92
N GLU A 79 16.10 -7.86 13.23
CA GLU A 79 16.77 -8.69 12.22
C GLU A 79 15.78 -9.28 11.22
N ALA A 80 14.63 -9.77 11.71
CA ALA A 80 13.57 -10.30 10.85
C ALA A 80 13.04 -9.22 9.88
N LEU A 81 12.83 -7.99 10.34
CA LEU A 81 12.45 -6.86 9.47
C LEU A 81 13.53 -6.51 8.46
N THR A 82 14.80 -6.57 8.83
CA THR A 82 15.94 -6.30 7.93
C THR A 82 16.01 -7.34 6.80
N ILE A 83 15.76 -8.61 7.11
CA ILE A 83 15.72 -9.70 6.12
C ILE A 83 14.46 -9.59 5.22
N LEU A 84 13.33 -9.23 5.80
CA LEU A 84 12.05 -9.17 5.09
C LEU A 84 11.97 -7.96 4.14
N ALA A 85 12.55 -6.82 4.51
CA ALA A 85 12.45 -5.57 3.75
C ALA A 85 12.93 -5.67 2.28
N PRO A 86 14.10 -6.23 1.94
CA PRO A 86 14.52 -6.40 0.54
C PRO A 86 13.66 -7.44 -0.20
N LYS A 87 13.15 -8.46 0.48
CA LYS A 87 12.27 -9.48 -0.12
C LYS A 87 10.90 -8.89 -0.49
N CYS A 88 10.40 -7.93 0.27
CA CYS A 88 9.17 -7.20 -0.06
C CYS A 88 9.31 -6.34 -1.31
N ASN A 89 10.48 -5.78 -1.59
CA ASN A 89 10.73 -5.10 -2.85
C ASN A 89 10.53 -6.04 -4.06
N THR A 90 10.81 -7.33 -3.90
CA THR A 90 10.51 -8.37 -4.92
C THR A 90 9.01 -8.64 -5.03
N PHE A 91 8.24 -8.51 -3.94
CA PHE A 91 6.76 -8.61 -3.95
C PHE A 91 6.12 -7.47 -4.74
N ILE A 92 6.61 -6.26 -4.55
CA ILE A 92 6.14 -5.09 -5.28
C ILE A 92 6.52 -5.19 -6.75
N ASN A 93 7.74 -5.60 -7.06
CA ASN A 93 8.17 -5.88 -8.43
C ASN A 93 7.26 -6.93 -9.11
N ALA A 94 6.79 -7.95 -8.39
CA ALA A 94 5.82 -8.92 -8.96
C ALA A 94 4.42 -8.31 -9.18
N MET A 95 3.98 -7.35 -8.37
CA MET A 95 2.78 -6.56 -8.65
C MET A 95 2.99 -5.63 -9.86
N TYR A 96 4.20 -5.07 -10.02
CA TYR A 96 4.55 -4.22 -11.16
C TYR A 96 4.82 -5.01 -12.46
N HIS A 97 5.24 -6.29 -12.36
CA HIS A 97 5.55 -7.17 -13.50
C HIS A 97 4.49 -8.24 -13.78
N ARG A 98 3.27 -8.13 -13.27
CA ARG A 98 2.17 -8.99 -13.75
C ARG A 98 2.04 -8.81 -15.26
N LYS A 99 2.17 -9.92 -16.00
CA LYS A 99 2.01 -9.96 -17.47
C LYS A 99 0.62 -9.52 -17.95
N ASP A 100 -0.33 -9.36 -17.04
CA ASP A 100 -1.68 -8.83 -17.27
C ASP A 100 -1.74 -7.30 -17.16
N ALA A 101 -0.63 -6.60 -16.97
CA ALA A 101 -0.58 -5.16 -17.13
C ALA A 101 -0.93 -4.86 -18.58
N LEU A 102 -2.12 -4.29 -18.82
CA LEU A 102 -2.47 -3.74 -20.12
C LEU A 102 -1.29 -2.92 -20.64
N PRO A 103 -0.91 -3.05 -21.92
CA PRO A 103 0.20 -2.30 -22.46
C PRO A 103 -0.06 -0.83 -22.15
N ILE A 104 0.92 -0.17 -21.51
CA ILE A 104 0.86 1.26 -21.22
C ILE A 104 0.61 1.93 -22.56
N ARG A 105 -0.63 2.38 -22.80
CA ARG A 105 -0.89 3.24 -23.95
C ARG A 105 -0.05 4.49 -23.73
N GLN A 106 0.97 4.66 -24.54
CA GLN A 106 1.78 5.86 -24.61
C GLN A 106 0.93 6.98 -25.21
N ASP A 107 0.00 7.50 -24.42
CA ASP A 107 -0.97 8.50 -24.89
C ASP A 107 -0.48 9.94 -24.66
N SER A 108 0.78 10.12 -24.34
CA SER A 108 1.44 11.40 -24.50
C SER A 108 2.52 11.25 -25.54
N GLY A 109 2.23 11.60 -26.79
CA GLY A 109 3.14 11.49 -27.93
C GLY A 109 4.50 12.19 -27.82
N GLN A 110 5.01 12.36 -26.62
CA GLN A 110 6.26 13.03 -26.28
C GLN A 110 7.13 12.29 -25.26
N MET A 111 6.59 11.37 -24.44
CA MET A 111 7.40 10.62 -23.47
C MET A 111 7.99 9.36 -24.12
N ARG A 112 9.32 9.19 -23.98
CA ARG A 112 10.07 8.04 -24.50
C ARG A 112 10.87 7.37 -23.39
N ASN A 113 11.30 6.13 -23.62
CA ASN A 113 12.22 5.41 -22.76
C ASN A 113 11.73 5.30 -21.30
N VAL A 114 10.40 5.12 -21.11
CA VAL A 114 9.82 4.97 -19.77
C VAL A 114 10.30 3.65 -19.14
N SER A 115 10.93 3.75 -17.97
CA SER A 115 11.40 2.58 -17.21
C SER A 115 11.09 2.75 -15.74
N TYR A 116 10.73 1.64 -15.08
CA TYR A 116 10.42 1.58 -13.65
C TYR A 116 11.50 0.79 -12.93
N ARG A 117 11.91 1.27 -11.75
CA ARG A 117 13.00 0.69 -10.94
C ARG A 117 12.65 0.72 -9.47
N PRO A 118 13.28 -0.10 -8.61
CA PRO A 118 13.17 0.05 -7.17
C PRO A 118 13.52 1.47 -6.72
N LEU A 119 12.81 1.99 -5.71
CA LEU A 119 13.01 3.35 -5.20
C LEU A 119 14.34 3.44 -4.42
N VAL A 120 15.40 3.90 -5.07
CA VAL A 120 16.76 4.01 -4.53
C VAL A 120 17.41 5.38 -4.78
N HIS A 121 16.89 6.19 -5.70
CA HIS A 121 17.46 7.48 -6.09
C HIS A 121 17.44 8.46 -4.93
N GLN A 122 18.60 8.96 -4.50
CA GLN A 122 18.79 9.77 -3.29
C GLN A 122 17.91 11.03 -3.26
N ALA A 123 17.75 11.72 -4.40
CA ALA A 123 16.89 12.92 -4.45
C ALA A 123 15.42 12.59 -4.18
N LEU A 124 14.91 11.41 -4.63
CA LEU A 124 13.55 10.96 -4.38
C LEU A 124 13.39 10.52 -2.91
N LEU A 125 14.37 9.80 -2.37
CA LEU A 125 14.38 9.43 -0.95
C LEU A 125 14.41 10.67 -0.06
N SER A 126 15.25 11.65 -0.38
CA SER A 126 15.30 12.94 0.34
C SER A 126 13.98 13.71 0.24
N TYR A 127 13.28 13.61 -0.90
CA TYR A 127 11.96 14.21 -1.05
C TYR A 127 10.93 13.56 -0.13
N MET A 128 10.91 12.21 -0.04
CA MET A 128 10.01 11.51 0.88
C MET A 128 10.31 11.84 2.34
N MET A 129 11.60 11.87 2.73
CA MET A 129 12.00 12.29 4.08
C MET A 129 11.57 13.73 4.42
N LYS A 130 11.69 14.68 3.46
CA LYS A 130 11.16 16.05 3.64
C LYS A 130 9.65 16.09 3.83
N ARG A 131 8.94 15.12 3.26
CA ARG A 131 7.50 14.92 3.45
C ARG A 131 7.17 14.10 4.70
N LYS A 132 8.19 13.80 5.53
CA LYS A 132 8.09 12.94 6.73
C LYS A 132 7.51 11.56 6.47
N ILE A 133 7.71 11.02 5.28
CA ILE A 133 7.31 9.67 4.92
C ILE A 133 8.54 8.77 4.98
N ASP A 134 8.44 7.68 5.74
CA ASP A 134 9.50 6.70 5.89
C ASP A 134 9.90 6.09 4.55
N VAL A 135 11.22 5.92 4.35
CA VAL A 135 11.78 5.38 3.11
C VAL A 135 11.33 3.94 2.86
N ASN A 136 11.25 3.12 3.90
CA ASN A 136 10.83 1.73 3.75
C ASN A 136 9.34 1.64 3.44
N LEU A 137 8.50 2.46 4.10
CA LEU A 137 7.09 2.60 3.73
C LEU A 137 6.95 3.04 2.27
N SER A 138 7.72 4.04 1.84
CA SER A 138 7.71 4.51 0.46
C SER A 138 8.04 3.38 -0.53
N ARG A 139 9.04 2.55 -0.21
CA ARG A 139 9.43 1.39 -1.04
C ARG A 139 8.39 0.29 -1.10
N VAL A 140 7.50 0.20 -0.10
CA VAL A 140 6.39 -0.77 -0.12
C VAL A 140 5.36 -0.41 -1.19
N TYR A 141 5.04 0.86 -1.36
CA TYR A 141 3.94 1.32 -2.22
C TYR A 141 4.38 2.01 -3.50
N CYS A 142 5.66 2.40 -3.61
CA CYS A 142 6.17 3.20 -4.71
C CYS A 142 7.42 2.59 -5.34
N CYS A 143 7.61 2.88 -6.60
CA CYS A 143 8.87 2.68 -7.32
C CYS A 143 9.38 4.02 -7.86
N GLU A 144 10.52 4.05 -8.51
CA GLU A 144 10.93 5.21 -9.28
C GLU A 144 10.64 4.98 -10.77
N VAL A 145 10.21 6.03 -11.45
CA VAL A 145 10.07 6.06 -12.89
C VAL A 145 11.11 6.99 -13.49
N HIS A 146 11.72 6.54 -14.58
CA HIS A 146 12.62 7.33 -15.41
C HIS A 146 12.03 7.41 -16.82
N TYR A 147 12.07 8.60 -17.43
CA TYR A 147 11.54 8.82 -18.76
C TYR A 147 12.21 10.01 -19.44
N GLU A 148 12.10 10.06 -20.76
CA GLU A 148 12.56 11.17 -21.58
C GLU A 148 11.39 11.99 -22.08
N LEU A 149 11.51 13.31 -22.01
CA LEU A 149 10.56 14.26 -22.56
C LEU A 149 11.32 15.41 -23.22
N ARG A 150 11.09 15.64 -24.53
CA ARG A 150 11.81 16.68 -25.30
C ARG A 150 13.33 16.60 -25.12
N ASP A 151 13.89 15.40 -25.28
CA ASP A 151 15.31 15.07 -25.17
C ASP A 151 15.95 15.38 -23.80
N LYS A 152 15.14 15.52 -22.77
CA LYS A 152 15.58 15.67 -21.38
C LYS A 152 15.13 14.47 -20.54
N HIS A 153 16.03 14.03 -19.66
CA HIS A 153 15.74 12.97 -18.69
C HIS A 153 14.98 13.51 -17.49
N TYR A 154 13.92 12.81 -17.11
CA TYR A 154 13.13 13.06 -15.92
C TYR A 154 12.99 11.80 -15.09
N PHE A 155 12.78 11.98 -13.81
CA PHE A 155 12.50 10.89 -12.89
C PHE A 155 11.57 11.36 -11.77
N GLY A 156 10.85 10.41 -11.18
CA GLY A 156 9.91 10.67 -10.11
C GLY A 156 9.54 9.42 -9.33
N ILE A 157 8.87 9.63 -8.22
CA ILE A 157 8.22 8.57 -7.47
C ILE A 157 6.97 8.18 -8.23
N ALA A 158 6.77 6.89 -8.45
CA ALA A 158 5.65 6.33 -9.19
C ALA A 158 4.81 5.44 -8.27
N PHE A 159 3.52 5.74 -8.17
CA PHE A 159 2.52 5.00 -7.42
C PHE A 159 1.50 4.42 -8.40
N ARG A 160 1.31 3.10 -8.37
CA ARG A 160 0.51 2.40 -9.38
C ARG A 160 -0.98 2.56 -9.13
N ASN A 161 -1.75 2.80 -10.19
CA ASN A 161 -3.20 2.80 -10.18
C ASN A 161 -3.80 1.50 -10.76
N MET A 162 -5.12 1.32 -10.63
CA MET A 162 -5.82 0.11 -11.09
C MET A 162 -5.85 -0.04 -12.61
N GLY A 163 -5.79 1.06 -13.36
CA GLY A 163 -5.72 1.06 -14.81
C GLY A 163 -4.35 0.69 -15.39
N GLY A 164 -3.39 0.34 -14.53
CA GLY A 164 -2.02 -0.01 -14.93
C GLY A 164 -1.12 1.20 -15.19
N GLY A 165 -1.63 2.42 -15.06
CA GLY A 165 -0.85 3.66 -15.07
C GLY A 165 -0.19 3.93 -13.72
N PHE A 166 0.56 5.02 -13.65
CA PHE A 166 1.29 5.44 -12.45
C PHE A 166 1.09 6.92 -12.18
N GLU A 167 0.67 7.24 -10.97
CA GLU A 167 0.73 8.60 -10.46
C GLU A 167 2.19 8.94 -10.15
N VAL A 168 2.66 10.05 -10.68
CA VAL A 168 4.07 10.45 -10.60
C VAL A 168 4.23 11.71 -9.79
N ARG A 169 5.20 11.71 -8.88
CA ARG A 169 5.50 12.86 -8.03
C ARG A 169 7.01 13.05 -7.87
N ASN A 170 7.43 14.28 -7.94
CA ASN A 170 8.72 14.75 -7.44
C ASN A 170 8.55 16.20 -6.93
N PRO A 171 9.59 16.90 -6.44
CA PRO A 171 9.46 18.27 -5.93
C PRO A 171 8.88 19.29 -6.92
N TYR A 172 8.95 19.01 -8.22
CA TYR A 172 8.63 19.95 -9.30
C TYR A 172 7.47 19.51 -10.18
N TYR A 173 7.02 18.25 -10.03
CA TYR A 173 6.03 17.67 -10.94
C TYR A 173 5.04 16.77 -10.21
N LYS A 174 3.75 16.94 -10.58
CA LYS A 174 2.63 16.04 -10.25
C LYS A 174 1.95 15.67 -11.56
N GLY A 175 1.81 14.39 -11.85
CA GLY A 175 1.17 13.93 -13.08
C GLY A 175 0.92 12.44 -13.07
N CYS A 176 0.55 11.90 -14.24
CA CYS A 176 0.31 10.48 -14.45
C CYS A 176 1.01 10.03 -15.71
N ILE A 177 1.57 8.83 -15.68
CA ILE A 177 2.10 8.13 -16.85
C ILE A 177 1.21 6.92 -17.13
N GLY A 178 0.71 6.82 -18.35
CA GLY A 178 -0.27 5.81 -18.74
C GLY A 178 -1.70 6.21 -18.40
N HIS A 179 -2.58 5.24 -18.26
CA HIS A 179 -4.00 5.49 -17.98
C HIS A 179 -4.20 5.97 -16.54
N LYS A 180 -4.95 7.06 -16.39
CA LYS A 180 -5.30 7.59 -15.07
C LYS A 180 -6.48 6.82 -14.49
N ASP A 181 -6.36 6.37 -13.25
CA ASP A 181 -7.38 5.57 -12.59
C ASP A 181 -7.27 5.70 -11.06
N ILE A 182 -8.30 5.24 -10.35
CA ILE A 182 -8.26 5.08 -8.89
C ILE A 182 -7.26 4.01 -8.49
N THR A 183 -6.88 4.02 -7.21
CA THR A 183 -6.17 2.90 -6.58
C THR A 183 -6.96 2.39 -5.39
N ILE A 184 -7.17 1.08 -5.30
CA ILE A 184 -7.76 0.44 -4.11
C ILE A 184 -6.74 -0.50 -3.50
N ILE A 185 -6.53 -0.35 -2.19
CA ILE A 185 -5.65 -1.20 -1.38
C ILE A 185 -6.53 -1.91 -0.36
N ARG A 186 -6.75 -3.20 -0.58
CA ARG A 186 -7.56 -4.04 0.30
C ARG A 186 -6.67 -4.68 1.37
N GLN A 187 -7.13 -4.63 2.60
CA GLN A 187 -6.43 -5.26 3.75
C GLN A 187 -6.47 -6.79 3.67
N LYS A 188 -7.50 -7.35 3.06
CA LYS A 188 -7.66 -8.77 2.79
C LYS A 188 -8.07 -8.98 1.34
N LYS A 189 -7.45 -9.97 0.67
CA LYS A 189 -7.74 -10.25 -0.75
C LYS A 189 -9.15 -10.79 -1.00
N GLU A 190 -9.74 -11.50 -0.06
CA GLU A 190 -10.94 -12.31 -0.25
C GLU A 190 -12.22 -11.68 0.33
N ASP A 191 -12.09 -10.73 1.28
CA ASP A 191 -13.23 -10.07 1.90
C ASP A 191 -13.13 -8.55 1.72
N ILE A 192 -14.14 -7.93 1.11
CA ILE A 192 -14.31 -6.48 1.14
C ILE A 192 -14.59 -6.09 2.60
N GLN A 193 -13.79 -5.18 3.15
CA GLN A 193 -14.07 -4.64 4.48
C GLN A 193 -15.37 -3.84 4.43
N GLU A 194 -16.08 -3.76 5.55
CA GLU A 194 -17.29 -2.91 5.62
C GLU A 194 -16.95 -1.42 5.54
N ARG A 195 -15.68 -1.06 5.75
CA ARG A 195 -15.17 0.31 5.85
C ARG A 195 -14.06 0.56 4.87
N ILE A 196 -14.09 1.76 4.30
CA ILE A 196 -13.03 2.25 3.42
C ILE A 196 -12.67 3.68 3.77
N ILE A 197 -11.39 4.03 3.65
CA ILE A 197 -10.91 5.40 3.76
C ILE A 197 -10.56 5.90 2.37
N ILE A 198 -11.03 7.10 2.01
CA ILE A 198 -10.72 7.72 0.73
C ILE A 198 -9.76 8.90 0.91
N PHE A 199 -8.77 8.99 0.00
CA PHE A 199 -7.78 10.06 -0.07
C PHE A 199 -7.78 10.68 -1.46
N GLU A 200 -7.40 11.95 -1.58
CA GLU A 200 -7.24 12.58 -2.89
C GLU A 200 -5.98 12.07 -3.61
N GLY A 201 -4.86 11.98 -2.90
CA GLY A 201 -3.58 11.59 -3.42
C GLY A 201 -2.86 10.52 -2.61
N PHE A 202 -1.86 9.86 -3.24
CA PHE A 202 -1.11 8.81 -2.55
C PHE A 202 -0.17 9.34 -1.45
N MET A 203 0.17 10.63 -1.47
CA MET A 203 0.97 11.23 -0.40
C MET A 203 0.18 11.28 0.91
N ASP A 204 -1.12 11.56 0.85
CA ASP A 204 -2.02 11.59 2.01
C ASP A 204 -2.27 10.19 2.55
N PHE A 205 -2.45 9.21 1.66
CA PHE A 205 -2.50 7.81 2.04
C PHE A 205 -1.22 7.36 2.77
N LEU A 206 -0.03 7.69 2.25
CA LEU A 206 1.23 7.35 2.93
C LEU A 206 1.37 8.09 4.25
N SER A 207 0.91 9.34 4.33
CA SER A 207 0.89 10.11 5.58
C SER A 207 -0.04 9.50 6.63
N TYR A 208 -1.21 9.00 6.20
CA TYR A 208 -2.10 8.26 7.08
C TYR A 208 -1.43 7.02 7.66
N LEU A 209 -0.71 6.25 6.85
CA LEU A 209 0.02 5.07 7.30
C LEU A 209 1.16 5.43 8.28
N MET A 210 1.86 6.55 8.07
CA MET A 210 2.85 7.05 9.03
C MET A 210 2.22 7.37 10.38
N LEU A 211 1.07 8.05 10.38
CA LEU A 211 0.33 8.42 11.59
C LEU A 211 -0.28 7.19 12.28
N TYR A 212 -0.68 6.18 11.52
CA TYR A 212 -1.18 4.91 12.04
C TYR A 212 -0.08 4.15 12.80
N ASP A 213 1.15 4.15 12.31
CA ASP A 213 2.29 3.48 12.95
C ASP A 213 2.65 4.06 14.32
N ILE A 214 2.48 5.36 14.50
CA ILE A 214 2.69 6.03 15.80
C ILE A 214 1.43 6.05 16.67
N ASN A 215 0.39 5.32 16.30
CA ASN A 215 -0.90 5.25 17.00
C ASN A 215 -1.54 6.62 17.26
N SER A 216 -1.50 7.52 16.27
CA SER A 216 -2.15 8.83 16.38
C SER A 216 -3.67 8.69 16.46
N SER A 217 -4.20 8.58 17.67
CA SER A 217 -5.65 8.45 17.91
C SER A 217 -6.47 9.65 17.42
N ARG A 218 -5.82 10.81 17.27
CA ARG A 218 -6.46 12.01 16.69
C ARG A 218 -6.83 11.78 15.22
N ILE A 219 -5.93 11.18 14.45
CA ILE A 219 -6.07 11.01 13.00
C ILE A 219 -6.63 9.64 12.66
N CYS A 220 -6.06 8.58 13.24
CA CYS A 220 -6.34 7.23 12.79
C CYS A 220 -7.63 6.68 13.38
N LEU A 221 -8.34 5.93 12.54
CA LEU A 221 -9.54 5.22 12.94
C LEU A 221 -9.17 3.97 13.76
N PRO A 222 -9.96 3.60 14.77
CA PRO A 222 -9.63 2.50 15.69
C PRO A 222 -9.93 1.10 15.10
N TYR A 223 -10.17 1.00 13.82
CA TYR A 223 -10.53 -0.24 13.11
C TYR A 223 -9.84 -0.35 11.75
N GLN A 224 -9.76 -1.55 11.23
CA GLN A 224 -9.20 -1.81 9.91
C GLN A 224 -10.16 -1.35 8.82
N CYS A 225 -9.60 -0.70 7.80
CA CYS A 225 -10.31 -0.21 6.62
C CYS A 225 -9.53 -0.61 5.36
N ASP A 226 -10.25 -0.78 4.26
CA ASP A 226 -9.63 -0.68 2.95
C ASP A 226 -9.29 0.78 2.64
N TYR A 227 -8.45 1.02 1.65
CA TYR A 227 -8.06 2.37 1.26
C TYR A 227 -8.34 2.58 -0.22
N MET A 228 -8.87 3.77 -0.56
CA MET A 228 -9.01 4.23 -1.94
C MET A 228 -8.30 5.56 -2.11
N ILE A 229 -7.53 5.66 -3.18
CA ILE A 229 -6.90 6.89 -3.63
C ILE A 229 -7.57 7.29 -4.94
N LEU A 230 -8.20 8.46 -4.96
CA LEU A 230 -8.97 8.94 -6.13
C LEU A 230 -8.05 9.28 -7.29
N ASN A 231 -6.84 9.80 -7.01
CA ASN A 231 -5.85 10.24 -7.99
C ASN A 231 -6.33 11.38 -8.91
N SER A 232 -7.63 11.46 -9.19
CA SER A 232 -8.24 12.53 -9.98
C SER A 232 -9.76 12.52 -9.83
N ILE A 233 -10.38 13.71 -9.87
CA ILE A 233 -11.84 13.85 -9.94
C ILE A 233 -12.43 13.19 -11.21
N ASN A 234 -11.66 13.09 -12.30
CA ASN A 234 -12.11 12.41 -13.53
C ASN A 234 -12.34 10.90 -13.33
N CYS A 235 -11.87 10.33 -12.23
CA CYS A 235 -12.09 8.93 -11.87
C CYS A 235 -13.29 8.73 -10.93
N LEU A 236 -14.06 9.79 -10.66
CA LEU A 236 -15.11 9.79 -9.64
C LEU A 236 -16.22 8.76 -9.94
N ASP A 237 -16.66 8.62 -11.18
CA ASP A 237 -17.73 7.66 -11.55
C ASP A 237 -17.31 6.22 -11.21
N LYS A 238 -16.06 5.89 -11.50
CA LYS A 238 -15.51 4.59 -11.15
C LYS A 238 -15.37 4.44 -9.64
N ALA A 239 -14.92 5.49 -8.94
CA ALA A 239 -14.83 5.50 -7.49
C ALA A 239 -16.19 5.27 -6.84
N LEU A 240 -17.24 5.94 -7.29
CA LEU A 240 -18.60 5.78 -6.79
C LEU A 240 -19.12 4.34 -6.94
N THR A 241 -18.84 3.71 -8.09
CA THR A 241 -19.17 2.30 -8.33
C THR A 241 -18.53 1.37 -7.32
N GLU A 242 -17.23 1.54 -7.04
CA GLU A 242 -16.50 0.71 -6.06
C GLU A 242 -16.95 1.02 -4.62
N LEU A 243 -17.17 2.31 -4.29
CA LEU A 243 -17.56 2.77 -2.96
C LEU A 243 -18.96 2.27 -2.56
N SER A 244 -19.86 2.06 -3.52
CA SER A 244 -21.24 1.59 -3.25
C SER A 244 -21.31 0.24 -2.54
N SER A 245 -20.21 -0.54 -2.55
CA SER A 245 -20.12 -1.83 -1.86
C SER A 245 -19.77 -1.73 -0.37
N TYR A 246 -19.39 -0.53 0.12
CA TYR A 246 -18.99 -0.30 1.51
C TYR A 246 -20.12 0.31 2.34
N LYS A 247 -20.21 -0.07 3.61
CA LYS A 247 -21.20 0.46 4.56
C LYS A 247 -20.79 1.80 5.17
N HIS A 248 -19.47 2.03 5.30
CA HIS A 248 -18.92 3.24 5.89
C HIS A 248 -17.74 3.73 5.05
N ILE A 249 -17.82 4.95 4.57
CA ILE A 249 -16.84 5.61 3.73
C ILE A 249 -16.30 6.80 4.49
N HIS A 250 -15.06 6.73 4.95
CA HIS A 250 -14.41 7.79 5.71
C HIS A 250 -13.59 8.68 4.76
N SER A 251 -13.98 9.93 4.62
CA SER A 251 -13.37 10.89 3.71
C SER A 251 -12.23 11.65 4.38
N PHE A 252 -11.01 11.44 3.88
CA PHE A 252 -9.82 12.21 4.19
C PHE A 252 -9.35 13.01 2.95
N LEU A 253 -10.30 13.63 2.26
CA LEU A 253 -10.01 14.50 1.11
C LEU A 253 -9.41 15.84 1.57
N ASP A 254 -8.87 16.61 0.63
CA ASP A 254 -8.24 17.88 0.95
C ASP A 254 -9.26 18.90 1.52
N ASN A 255 -8.82 19.78 2.40
CA ASN A 255 -9.62 20.85 3.03
C ASN A 255 -9.86 22.06 2.10
N ASP A 256 -9.46 21.96 0.83
CA ASP A 256 -9.68 23.01 -0.15
C ASP A 256 -11.06 22.92 -0.82
N ASP A 257 -11.35 23.88 -1.71
CA ASP A 257 -12.63 23.89 -2.44
C ASP A 257 -12.80 22.68 -3.38
N GLY A 258 -11.70 22.08 -3.85
CA GLY A 258 -11.72 20.90 -4.70
C GLY A 258 -12.13 19.66 -3.93
N GLY A 259 -11.49 19.42 -2.79
CA GLY A 259 -11.80 18.30 -1.89
C GLY A 259 -13.21 18.40 -1.33
N LYS A 260 -13.65 19.60 -0.91
CA LYS A 260 -15.04 19.81 -0.44
C LYS A 260 -16.08 19.52 -1.52
N ARG A 261 -15.88 20.00 -2.74
CA ARG A 261 -16.79 19.68 -3.86
C ARG A 261 -16.82 18.19 -4.16
N THR A 262 -15.67 17.54 -4.13
CA THR A 262 -15.57 16.09 -4.35
C THR A 262 -16.31 15.32 -3.25
N PHE A 263 -16.17 15.74 -2.00
CA PHE A 263 -16.91 15.18 -0.86
C PHE A 263 -18.42 15.29 -1.06
N GLU A 264 -18.93 16.49 -1.38
CA GLU A 264 -20.36 16.69 -1.61
C GLU A 264 -20.90 15.83 -2.76
N LEU A 265 -20.16 15.72 -3.88
CA LEU A 265 -20.56 14.84 -4.99
C LEU A 265 -20.66 13.36 -4.58
N ILE A 266 -19.73 12.88 -3.74
CA ILE A 266 -19.78 11.50 -3.22
C ILE A 266 -20.97 11.33 -2.27
N LYS A 267 -21.19 12.31 -1.41
CA LYS A 267 -22.27 12.30 -0.41
C LYS A 267 -23.66 12.38 -1.05
N ASP A 268 -23.80 13.17 -2.12
CA ASP A 268 -25.07 13.27 -2.88
C ASP A 268 -25.50 11.92 -3.46
N VAL A 269 -24.53 11.07 -3.85
CA VAL A 269 -24.81 9.75 -4.44
C VAL A 269 -24.96 8.66 -3.37
N LEU A 270 -24.09 8.67 -2.35
CA LEU A 270 -23.98 7.56 -1.38
C LEU A 270 -24.58 7.89 -0.01
N GLY A 271 -25.06 9.11 0.20
CA GLY A 271 -25.82 9.52 1.38
C GLY A 271 -25.03 9.44 2.69
N ASP A 272 -25.72 9.01 3.75
CA ASP A 272 -25.20 8.98 5.12
C ASP A 272 -24.09 7.91 5.36
N THR A 273 -23.79 7.09 4.37
CA THR A 273 -22.64 6.17 4.44
C THR A 273 -21.29 6.89 4.40
N VAL A 274 -21.28 8.16 3.94
CA VAL A 274 -20.08 8.99 3.78
C VAL A 274 -19.90 9.89 4.99
N ILE A 275 -18.75 9.75 5.63
CA ILE A 275 -18.39 10.46 6.87
C ILE A 275 -17.20 11.36 6.57
N ASP A 276 -17.35 12.66 6.88
CA ASP A 276 -16.26 13.63 6.75
C ASP A 276 -15.30 13.53 7.94
N GLU A 277 -14.04 13.24 7.67
CA GLU A 277 -12.97 13.14 8.67
C GLU A 277 -11.96 14.29 8.57
N THR A 278 -12.19 15.27 7.69
CA THR A 278 -11.24 16.38 7.45
C THR A 278 -11.00 17.25 8.68
N TYR A 279 -11.98 17.30 9.62
CA TYR A 279 -11.84 18.00 10.90
C TYR A 279 -10.65 17.49 11.73
N ARG A 280 -10.21 16.25 11.53
CA ARG A 280 -9.12 15.63 12.28
C ARG A 280 -7.78 16.31 12.05
N PHE A 281 -7.55 16.77 10.83
CA PHE A 281 -6.30 17.46 10.46
C PHE A 281 -6.47 18.97 10.21
N ASN A 282 -7.65 19.53 10.51
CA ASN A 282 -7.83 20.99 10.49
C ASN A 282 -6.88 21.67 11.49
N PRO A 283 -6.21 22.79 11.15
CA PRO A 283 -6.44 23.69 10.02
C PRO A 283 -5.59 23.43 8.76
N TYR A 284 -4.99 22.26 8.62
CA TYR A 284 -4.12 21.95 7.48
C TYR A 284 -4.95 21.59 6.23
N ASN A 285 -4.37 21.88 5.05
CA ASN A 285 -5.05 21.65 3.78
C ASN A 285 -5.19 20.17 3.47
N ASP A 286 -4.12 19.39 3.67
CA ASP A 286 -4.09 17.96 3.44
C ASP A 286 -3.40 17.23 4.60
N LEU A 287 -3.48 15.91 4.58
CA LEU A 287 -2.95 15.08 5.65
C LEU A 287 -1.41 15.06 5.66
N ASN A 288 -0.77 15.21 4.50
CA ASN A 288 0.68 15.32 4.45
C ASN A 288 1.17 16.67 5.01
N ASP A 289 0.44 17.75 4.77
CA ASP A 289 0.72 19.05 5.38
C ASP A 289 0.60 18.99 6.92
N TYR A 290 -0.41 18.29 7.43
CA TYR A 290 -0.53 17.99 8.85
C TYR A 290 0.71 17.27 9.37
N LEU A 291 1.08 16.13 8.73
CA LEU A 291 2.22 15.31 9.15
C LEU A 291 3.54 16.10 9.16
N VAL A 292 3.80 16.89 8.12
CA VAL A 292 5.04 17.67 7.98
C VAL A 292 5.17 18.73 9.07
N LYS A 293 4.07 19.33 9.50
CA LYS A 293 4.06 20.42 10.49
C LYS A 293 4.03 19.94 11.94
N GLN A 294 3.82 18.64 12.20
CA GLN A 294 3.96 18.12 13.56
C GLN A 294 5.41 18.19 14.05
N PRO A 295 5.66 18.53 15.32
CA PRO A 295 7.01 18.46 15.89
C PRO A 295 7.51 17.01 15.90
N ASN A 296 8.83 16.81 15.74
CA ASN A 296 9.42 15.46 15.72
C ASN A 296 9.27 14.73 17.08
N SER A 297 8.95 15.44 18.15
CA SER A 297 8.68 14.87 19.47
C SER A 297 7.30 14.20 19.59
N GLU A 298 6.42 14.39 18.61
CA GLU A 298 5.07 13.80 18.56
C GLU A 298 4.96 12.71 17.47
N LEU A 299 6.03 12.47 16.72
CA LEU A 299 6.22 11.42 15.74
C LEU A 299 7.26 10.40 16.24
#